data_7650d490a877030ef01c99cb6e6e346d
#
_entry.id   7650d490a877030ef01c99cb6e6e346d
#
_cell.length_a   1.000
_cell.length_b   1.000
_cell.length_c   1.000
_cell.angle_alpha   90.00
_cell.angle_beta   90.00
_cell.angle_gamma   90.00
#
_symmetry.space_group_name_H-M   'P 1'
#
loop_
_entity.id
_entity.type
_entity.pdbx_description
1 polymer ?
#
loop_
_entity_poly.entity_id
_entity_poly.type
_entity_poly.pdbx_seq_one_letter_code
_entity_poly.pdbx_strand_id
1 'polypeptide(L)'
;MSTLIAVVNELRAYKTEREWFEFKENWFNPKELGEYISAMSNSAAYVGKEYAYFVWGVHDVTHEVTGTKFEPDQDVKGEPLKHYLARQIYPDIDFRFEEIKIEEKRLVVLVIPAAKTVPVSFSEERYIRIGSSKEKLRKYPEKESFLFSILRDGFPTIENTPSEYQDLSFEKLQIYYGAKGIKLNTKQYKKNLGLYTPDGKYNIMAQLLSDDSHIPVRVAIFSGTSKADNMYSVREFGYQCLLYTLDEVLRYGDVLNIIQADETNRVVERKEVPLFDNDAFREAIINAFLHNKWIDGNEPMITVFSDRIEILSRGTIPREQTLEGFFSGESIPVNKKLSEIFLQLHISEKTGRGVPKITEKYGKDAFEFKENSIVVKIPFNWINVMGGKVGNKVSDNKMQVSSLNETQSRILETIRNNPNITKKQIKEKIGKGKTTVDNGIAFLKENGYIEHIGSNKTGYWKVLDGE
;
A
#
# COMPACT_ATOMS: atom_id res chain seq x y z
N MET A 1 26.70 -8.35 4.17
CA MET A 1 26.23 -8.68 5.54
C MET A 1 25.12 -7.75 6.03
N SER A 2 25.23 -6.43 5.97
CA SER A 2 24.16 -5.50 6.42
C SER A 2 22.81 -5.71 5.73
N THR A 3 22.82 -6.02 4.44
CA THR A 3 21.60 -6.22 3.63
C THR A 3 20.82 -7.48 4.04
N LEU A 4 21.50 -8.61 4.32
CA LEU A 4 20.81 -9.87 4.68
C LEU A 4 20.23 -9.81 6.11
N ILE A 5 20.89 -9.12 7.03
CA ILE A 5 20.36 -8.86 8.38
C ILE A 5 19.06 -8.03 8.28
N ALA A 6 19.04 -7.02 7.42
CA ALA A 6 17.83 -6.22 7.19
C ALA A 6 16.68 -7.07 6.63
N VAL A 7 16.97 -7.96 5.66
CA VAL A 7 16.00 -8.90 5.10
C VAL A 7 15.43 -9.81 6.20
N VAL A 8 16.27 -10.45 7.00
CA VAL A 8 15.79 -11.36 8.07
C VAL A 8 14.93 -10.60 9.09
N ASN A 9 15.29 -9.36 9.45
CA ASN A 9 14.46 -8.55 10.34
C ASN A 9 13.12 -8.16 9.72
N GLU A 10 13.09 -7.88 8.41
CA GLU A 10 11.83 -7.66 7.67
C GLU A 10 10.95 -8.94 7.69
N LEU A 11 11.54 -10.12 7.44
CA LEU A 11 10.82 -11.39 7.50
C LEU A 11 10.21 -11.66 8.89
N ARG A 12 10.94 -11.35 9.94
CA ARG A 12 10.48 -11.50 11.34
C ARG A 12 9.30 -10.57 11.70
N ALA A 13 9.14 -9.47 10.97
CA ALA A 13 8.03 -8.54 11.17
C ALA A 13 6.69 -9.04 10.62
N TYR A 14 6.68 -10.08 9.77
CA TYR A 14 5.43 -10.72 9.34
C TYR A 14 4.77 -11.46 10.51
N LYS A 15 3.43 -11.45 10.56
CA LYS A 15 2.66 -12.17 11.59
C LYS A 15 2.77 -13.69 11.46
N THR A 16 2.93 -14.18 10.23
CA THR A 16 3.04 -15.61 9.90
C THR A 16 4.00 -15.78 8.74
N GLU A 17 4.61 -16.97 8.63
CA GLU A 17 5.39 -17.34 7.46
C GLU A 17 4.58 -17.21 6.17
N ARG A 18 5.27 -16.95 5.07
CA ARG A 18 4.71 -16.88 3.72
C ARG A 18 5.31 -17.99 2.86
N GLU A 19 4.81 -18.11 1.63
CA GLU A 19 5.22 -19.16 0.70
C GLU A 19 6.72 -19.09 0.31
N TRP A 20 7.37 -17.96 0.58
CA TRP A 20 8.76 -17.68 0.18
C TRP A 20 9.74 -17.52 1.34
N PHE A 21 9.31 -17.75 2.59
CA PHE A 21 10.26 -17.88 3.70
C PHE A 21 9.78 -18.86 4.77
N GLU A 22 10.74 -19.44 5.48
CA GLU A 22 10.55 -20.43 6.54
C GLU A 22 11.52 -20.19 7.68
N PHE A 23 11.07 -20.31 8.91
CA PHE A 23 11.89 -20.24 10.13
C PHE A 23 12.01 -21.61 10.79
N LYS A 24 13.20 -21.94 11.26
CA LYS A 24 13.47 -23.11 12.09
C LYS A 24 14.54 -22.81 13.13
N GLU A 25 14.49 -23.46 14.27
CA GLU A 25 15.55 -23.32 15.26
C GLU A 25 16.78 -24.18 14.90
N ASN A 26 16.64 -25.50 15.03
CA ASN A 26 17.72 -26.47 14.81
C ASN A 26 17.28 -27.67 13.94
N TRP A 27 16.20 -27.51 13.19
CA TRP A 27 15.68 -28.60 12.34
C TRP A 27 16.66 -28.94 11.20
N PHE A 28 16.81 -30.23 10.93
CA PHE A 28 17.59 -30.74 9.83
C PHE A 28 17.06 -32.08 9.32
N ASN A 29 16.72 -32.13 8.05
CA ASN A 29 16.44 -33.35 7.27
C ASN A 29 16.88 -33.08 5.82
N PRO A 30 17.97 -33.69 5.32
CA PRO A 30 18.54 -33.31 4.03
C PRO A 30 17.60 -33.55 2.84
N LYS A 31 16.77 -34.61 2.89
CA LYS A 31 15.78 -34.86 1.84
C LYS A 31 14.68 -33.80 1.84
N GLU A 32 14.11 -33.52 3.00
CA GLU A 32 13.06 -32.53 3.13
C GLU A 32 13.59 -31.12 2.83
N LEU A 33 14.86 -30.81 3.15
CA LEU A 33 15.49 -29.56 2.78
C LEU A 33 15.56 -29.36 1.26
N GLY A 34 15.91 -30.40 0.50
CA GLY A 34 15.86 -30.37 -0.96
C GLY A 34 14.43 -30.15 -1.50
N GLU A 35 13.45 -30.80 -0.89
CA GLU A 35 12.03 -30.56 -1.22
C GLU A 35 11.61 -29.11 -0.89
N TYR A 36 12.10 -28.52 0.23
CA TYR A 36 11.88 -27.11 0.56
C TYR A 36 12.54 -26.18 -0.46
N ILE A 37 13.77 -26.47 -0.91
CA ILE A 37 14.43 -25.67 -1.95
C ILE A 37 13.57 -25.62 -3.21
N SER A 38 13.09 -26.77 -3.70
CA SER A 38 12.16 -26.83 -4.84
C SER A 38 10.89 -26.02 -4.56
N ALA A 39 10.23 -26.27 -3.44
CA ALA A 39 8.98 -25.62 -3.09
C ALA A 39 9.11 -24.10 -2.98
N MET A 40 10.16 -23.63 -2.32
CA MET A 40 10.36 -22.22 -2.05
C MET A 40 10.85 -21.47 -3.30
N SER A 41 11.70 -22.08 -4.13
CA SER A 41 12.10 -21.52 -5.42
C SER A 41 10.90 -21.31 -6.34
N ASN A 42 10.03 -22.32 -6.45
CA ASN A 42 8.81 -22.29 -7.24
C ASN A 42 7.79 -21.27 -6.68
N SER A 43 7.64 -21.24 -5.36
CA SER A 43 6.74 -20.29 -4.71
C SER A 43 7.23 -18.86 -4.81
N ALA A 44 8.54 -18.60 -4.67
CA ALA A 44 9.11 -17.28 -4.91
C ALA A 44 8.80 -16.80 -6.33
N ALA A 45 9.02 -17.64 -7.35
CA ALA A 45 8.64 -17.33 -8.72
C ALA A 45 7.13 -17.08 -8.86
N TYR A 46 6.29 -17.96 -8.27
CA TYR A 46 4.83 -17.87 -8.32
C TYR A 46 4.30 -16.54 -7.74
N VAL A 47 4.88 -16.07 -6.62
CA VAL A 47 4.52 -14.79 -6.00
C VAL A 47 5.40 -13.63 -6.47
N GLY A 48 6.36 -13.86 -7.38
CA GLY A 48 7.26 -12.90 -8.02
C GLY A 48 8.28 -12.26 -7.09
N LYS A 49 8.79 -13.01 -6.17
CA LYS A 49 9.99 -12.66 -5.40
C LYS A 49 11.22 -13.15 -6.15
N GLU A 50 12.34 -12.44 -6.03
CA GLU A 50 13.61 -12.87 -6.62
C GLU A 50 14.24 -14.01 -5.84
N TYR A 51 14.03 -14.03 -4.52
CA TYR A 51 14.60 -14.99 -3.60
C TYR A 51 13.56 -15.50 -2.61
N ALA A 52 13.75 -16.72 -2.15
CA ALA A 52 13.16 -17.27 -0.94
C ALA A 52 14.25 -17.49 0.12
N TYR A 53 13.82 -17.57 1.38
CA TYR A 53 14.74 -17.63 2.52
C TYR A 53 14.33 -18.71 3.50
N PHE A 54 15.24 -19.66 3.78
CA PHE A 54 15.07 -20.61 4.86
C PHE A 54 16.07 -20.23 5.97
N VAL A 55 15.58 -19.92 7.17
CA VAL A 55 16.38 -19.31 8.23
C VAL A 55 16.41 -20.19 9.44
N TRP A 56 17.58 -20.66 9.84
CA TRP A 56 17.80 -21.34 11.11
C TRP A 56 18.20 -20.35 12.20
N GLY A 57 17.71 -20.58 13.42
CA GLY A 57 17.96 -19.76 14.59
C GLY A 57 16.88 -18.74 14.90
N VAL A 58 15.70 -18.92 14.30
CA VAL A 58 14.51 -18.13 14.58
C VAL A 58 13.37 -19.11 14.93
N HIS A 59 12.61 -18.80 15.98
CA HIS A 59 11.44 -19.57 16.39
C HIS A 59 10.30 -19.39 15.38
N ASP A 60 9.71 -20.50 14.92
CA ASP A 60 8.73 -20.53 13.82
C ASP A 60 7.39 -19.85 14.12
N VAL A 61 7.01 -19.72 15.40
CA VAL A 61 5.74 -19.10 15.83
C VAL A 61 5.92 -17.67 16.33
N THR A 62 6.93 -17.45 17.22
CA THR A 62 7.13 -16.14 17.86
C THR A 62 8.02 -15.21 17.02
N HIS A 63 8.77 -15.74 16.06
CA HIS A 63 9.78 -15.05 15.26
C HIS A 63 10.90 -14.42 16.08
N GLU A 64 11.10 -14.91 17.33
CA GLU A 64 12.21 -14.52 18.20
C GLU A 64 13.52 -15.17 17.75
N VAL A 65 14.61 -14.46 17.89
CA VAL A 65 15.94 -15.00 17.60
C VAL A 65 16.35 -15.94 18.72
N THR A 66 16.54 -17.23 18.40
CA THR A 66 16.96 -18.28 19.35
C THR A 66 18.43 -18.68 19.16
N GLY A 67 18.96 -18.46 17.96
CA GLY A 67 20.26 -18.95 17.54
C GLY A 67 20.22 -20.42 17.08
N THR A 68 21.22 -20.86 16.31
CA THR A 68 21.26 -22.22 15.77
C THR A 68 22.60 -22.91 15.89
N LYS A 69 22.54 -24.23 16.02
CA LYS A 69 23.67 -25.17 15.92
C LYS A 69 23.75 -25.86 14.57
N PHE A 70 22.86 -25.53 13.64
CA PHE A 70 22.88 -26.10 12.30
C PHE A 70 24.18 -25.77 11.57
N GLU A 71 24.85 -26.79 11.00
CA GLU A 71 26.09 -26.65 10.24
C GLU A 71 25.83 -26.92 8.76
N PRO A 72 26.00 -25.90 7.88
CA PRO A 72 25.74 -26.06 6.45
C PRO A 72 26.78 -26.95 5.72
N ASP A 73 27.96 -27.09 6.28
CA ASP A 73 29.07 -27.87 5.67
C ASP A 73 29.11 -29.35 6.14
N GLN A 74 28.07 -29.80 6.86
CA GLN A 74 28.01 -31.17 7.32
C GLN A 74 27.87 -32.21 6.18
N ASP A 75 28.37 -33.42 6.42
CA ASP A 75 28.29 -34.51 5.46
C ASP A 75 26.92 -35.22 5.52
N VAL A 76 26.42 -35.55 4.34
CA VAL A 76 25.20 -36.32 4.13
C VAL A 76 25.51 -37.51 3.22
N LYS A 77 25.40 -38.72 3.74
CA LYS A 77 25.70 -39.97 2.99
C LYS A 77 27.10 -40.02 2.36
N GLY A 78 28.09 -39.39 3.01
CA GLY A 78 29.47 -39.37 2.57
C GLY A 78 29.82 -38.29 1.54
N GLU A 79 28.96 -37.31 1.34
CA GLU A 79 29.22 -36.12 0.52
C GLU A 79 28.77 -34.85 1.26
N PRO A 80 29.36 -33.69 0.98
CA PRO A 80 28.93 -32.41 1.56
C PRO A 80 27.46 -32.13 1.26
N LEU A 81 26.70 -31.60 2.24
CA LEU A 81 25.27 -31.27 2.12
C LEU A 81 24.95 -30.51 0.83
N LYS A 82 25.73 -29.49 0.51
CA LYS A 82 25.50 -28.66 -0.69
C LYS A 82 25.58 -29.49 -1.97
N HIS A 83 26.52 -30.47 -2.06
CA HIS A 83 26.65 -31.35 -3.21
C HIS A 83 25.48 -32.32 -3.29
N TYR A 84 25.10 -32.93 -2.14
CA TYR A 84 23.93 -33.80 -2.05
C TYR A 84 22.66 -33.11 -2.58
N LEU A 85 22.44 -31.85 -2.21
CA LEU A 85 21.28 -31.08 -2.64
C LEU A 85 21.37 -30.72 -4.13
N ALA A 86 22.49 -30.10 -4.57
CA ALA A 86 22.67 -29.63 -5.93
C ALA A 86 22.51 -30.73 -6.97
N ARG A 87 23.02 -31.94 -6.69
CA ARG A 87 22.92 -33.11 -7.59
C ARG A 87 21.48 -33.56 -7.87
N GLN A 88 20.55 -33.29 -6.98
CA GLN A 88 19.16 -33.74 -7.06
C GLN A 88 18.20 -32.61 -7.47
N ILE A 89 18.69 -31.40 -7.60
CA ILE A 89 17.90 -30.21 -8.01
C ILE A 89 18.03 -30.04 -9.53
N TYR A 90 16.88 -29.84 -10.19
CA TYR A 90 16.82 -29.51 -11.62
C TYR A 90 15.75 -28.44 -11.87
N PRO A 91 16.02 -27.40 -12.69
CA PRO A 91 17.34 -27.07 -13.21
C PRO A 91 18.32 -26.68 -12.10
N ASP A 92 19.59 -26.61 -12.42
CA ASP A 92 20.59 -26.09 -11.48
C ASP A 92 20.26 -24.65 -11.09
N ILE A 93 20.28 -24.37 -9.79
CA ILE A 93 20.05 -23.06 -9.20
C ILE A 93 21.16 -22.71 -8.21
N ASP A 94 21.60 -21.48 -8.19
CA ASP A 94 22.68 -21.02 -7.30
C ASP A 94 22.12 -20.67 -5.90
N PHE A 95 21.72 -21.69 -5.14
CA PHE A 95 21.39 -21.51 -3.73
C PHE A 95 22.65 -21.45 -2.88
N ARG A 96 22.60 -20.65 -1.81
CA ARG A 96 23.76 -20.46 -0.93
C ARG A 96 23.38 -20.37 0.52
N PHE A 97 24.23 -20.90 1.38
CA PHE A 97 24.17 -20.75 2.82
C PHE A 97 25.01 -19.55 3.23
N GLU A 98 24.43 -18.69 4.09
CA GLU A 98 25.08 -17.49 4.62
C GLU A 98 24.95 -17.50 6.14
N GLU A 99 26.04 -17.23 6.85
CA GLU A 99 26.03 -17.08 8.30
C GLU A 99 25.96 -15.60 8.68
N ILE A 100 25.04 -15.27 9.57
CA ILE A 100 24.84 -13.92 10.11
C ILE A 100 24.71 -13.97 11.62
N LYS A 101 24.87 -12.82 12.27
CA LYS A 101 24.58 -12.65 13.70
C LYS A 101 23.53 -11.58 13.90
N ILE A 102 22.52 -11.90 14.67
CA ILE A 102 21.49 -10.98 15.15
C ILE A 102 21.37 -11.17 16.67
N GLU A 103 21.37 -10.09 17.44
CA GLU A 103 21.29 -10.12 18.91
C GLU A 103 22.40 -11.03 19.52
N GLU A 104 23.63 -10.96 18.98
CA GLU A 104 24.79 -11.80 19.32
C GLU A 104 24.59 -13.31 19.14
N LYS A 105 23.48 -13.72 18.56
CA LYS A 105 23.18 -15.14 18.25
C LYS A 105 23.49 -15.46 16.81
N ARG A 106 24.04 -16.66 16.56
CA ARG A 106 24.35 -17.16 15.22
C ARG A 106 23.09 -17.64 14.53
N LEU A 107 22.85 -17.18 13.30
CA LEU A 107 21.82 -17.67 12.40
C LEU A 107 22.46 -18.18 11.11
N VAL A 108 21.83 -19.15 10.47
CA VAL A 108 22.18 -19.61 9.13
C VAL A 108 20.98 -19.31 8.21
N VAL A 109 21.26 -18.68 7.08
CA VAL A 109 20.26 -18.33 6.07
C VAL A 109 20.56 -19.06 4.78
N LEU A 110 19.67 -19.90 4.32
CA LEU A 110 19.72 -20.46 2.98
C LEU A 110 18.95 -19.50 2.04
N VAL A 111 19.69 -18.87 1.14
CA VAL A 111 19.14 -17.99 0.11
C VAL A 111 18.88 -18.82 -1.14
N ILE A 112 17.62 -18.87 -1.56
CA ILE A 112 17.13 -19.71 -2.66
C ILE A 112 16.65 -18.81 -3.78
N PRO A 113 17.28 -18.81 -4.96
CA PRO A 113 16.77 -18.05 -6.11
C PRO A 113 15.40 -18.56 -6.55
N ALA A 114 14.54 -17.67 -6.99
CA ALA A 114 13.29 -18.04 -7.66
C ALA A 114 13.57 -18.82 -8.95
N ALA A 115 12.68 -19.74 -9.29
CA ALA A 115 12.70 -20.42 -10.59
C ALA A 115 12.65 -19.39 -11.73
N LYS A 116 13.42 -19.59 -12.81
CA LYS A 116 13.56 -18.62 -13.91
C LYS A 116 13.02 -19.11 -15.25
N THR A 117 13.24 -20.34 -15.60
CA THR A 117 12.89 -20.89 -16.94
C THR A 117 11.87 -22.00 -16.89
N VAL A 118 12.04 -22.91 -15.94
CA VAL A 118 11.11 -24.01 -15.67
C VAL A 118 11.00 -24.20 -14.15
N PRO A 119 9.90 -24.77 -13.65
CA PRO A 119 9.78 -25.06 -12.22
C PRO A 119 10.90 -25.97 -11.72
N VAL A 120 11.48 -25.61 -10.58
CA VAL A 120 12.54 -26.37 -9.93
C VAL A 120 11.99 -27.67 -9.37
N SER A 121 12.71 -28.79 -9.56
CA SER A 121 12.40 -30.10 -8.97
C SER A 121 13.52 -30.56 -8.05
N PHE A 122 13.18 -31.41 -7.09
CA PHE A 122 14.13 -32.18 -6.28
C PHE A 122 13.80 -33.64 -6.40
N SER A 123 14.79 -34.49 -6.76
CA SER A 123 14.60 -35.89 -7.04
C SER A 123 13.43 -36.12 -8.03
N GLU A 124 13.41 -35.39 -9.15
CA GLU A 124 12.43 -35.45 -10.24
C GLU A 124 11.00 -34.97 -9.86
N GLU A 125 10.71 -34.70 -8.59
CA GLU A 125 9.41 -34.20 -8.15
C GLU A 125 9.46 -32.66 -7.93
N ARG A 126 8.41 -31.94 -8.40
CA ARG A 126 8.25 -30.50 -8.21
C ARG A 126 7.40 -30.25 -6.98
N TYR A 127 7.83 -29.29 -6.18
CA TYR A 127 7.12 -28.89 -4.97
C TYR A 127 6.73 -27.42 -5.04
N ILE A 128 5.69 -27.06 -4.29
CA ILE A 128 5.23 -25.68 -4.09
C ILE A 128 4.76 -25.54 -2.64
N ARG A 129 4.78 -24.34 -2.09
CA ARG A 129 4.15 -24.06 -0.79
C ARG A 129 2.70 -23.63 -0.97
N ILE A 130 1.85 -24.17 -0.12
CA ILE A 130 0.45 -23.76 0.04
C ILE A 130 0.33 -23.27 1.49
N GLY A 131 0.35 -21.93 1.66
CA GLY A 131 0.58 -21.33 2.98
C GLY A 131 1.94 -21.75 3.55
N SER A 132 1.96 -22.32 4.76
CA SER A 132 3.18 -22.85 5.38
C SER A 132 3.51 -24.30 5.00
N SER A 133 2.65 -24.99 4.25
CA SER A 133 2.82 -26.41 3.92
C SER A 133 3.54 -26.61 2.58
N LYS A 134 4.51 -27.52 2.56
CA LYS A 134 5.18 -27.99 1.36
C LYS A 134 4.36 -29.09 0.71
N GLU A 135 3.96 -28.90 -0.55
CA GLU A 135 3.10 -29.82 -1.30
C GLU A 135 3.68 -30.14 -2.67
N LYS A 136 3.32 -31.30 -3.22
CA LYS A 136 3.70 -31.68 -4.60
C LYS A 136 2.91 -30.82 -5.59
N LEU A 137 3.60 -30.12 -6.49
CA LEU A 137 3.00 -29.18 -7.46
C LEU A 137 1.95 -29.86 -8.36
N ARG A 138 2.19 -31.11 -8.77
CA ARG A 138 1.25 -31.92 -9.60
C ARG A 138 -0.16 -32.10 -8.98
N LYS A 139 -0.33 -31.88 -7.68
CA LYS A 139 -1.66 -31.88 -7.04
C LYS A 139 -2.47 -30.63 -7.36
N TYR A 140 -1.83 -29.62 -7.93
CA TYR A 140 -2.38 -28.29 -8.20
C TYR A 140 -2.16 -27.89 -9.67
N PRO A 141 -2.85 -28.53 -10.62
CA PRO A 141 -2.58 -28.36 -12.06
C PRO A 141 -2.74 -26.93 -12.55
N GLU A 142 -3.67 -26.16 -11.99
CA GLU A 142 -3.83 -24.74 -12.33
C GLU A 142 -2.61 -23.90 -11.90
N LYS A 143 -2.08 -24.16 -10.69
CA LYS A 143 -0.87 -23.49 -10.22
C LYS A 143 0.35 -23.89 -11.04
N GLU A 144 0.45 -25.16 -11.42
CA GLU A 144 1.53 -25.66 -12.27
C GLU A 144 1.49 -24.99 -13.65
N SER A 145 0.32 -24.96 -14.28
CA SER A 145 0.11 -24.29 -15.57
C SER A 145 0.45 -22.79 -15.49
N PHE A 146 -0.04 -22.11 -14.47
CA PHE A 146 0.26 -20.70 -14.25
C PHE A 146 1.76 -20.46 -14.01
N LEU A 147 2.42 -21.29 -13.20
CA LEU A 147 3.86 -21.17 -12.95
C LEU A 147 4.66 -21.33 -14.26
N PHE A 148 4.32 -22.30 -15.10
CA PHE A 148 4.96 -22.45 -16.41
C PHE A 148 4.72 -21.23 -17.31
N SER A 149 3.52 -20.67 -17.29
CA SER A 149 3.22 -19.48 -18.11
C SER A 149 4.03 -18.26 -17.67
N ILE A 150 4.12 -17.98 -16.38
CA ILE A 150 4.90 -16.84 -15.88
C ILE A 150 6.41 -17.00 -16.04
N LEU A 151 6.91 -18.23 -16.03
CA LEU A 151 8.33 -18.51 -16.28
C LEU A 151 8.68 -18.35 -17.75
N ARG A 152 7.74 -18.61 -18.68
CA ARG A 152 7.93 -18.44 -20.11
C ARG A 152 7.68 -17.01 -20.57
N ASP A 153 6.56 -16.40 -20.16
CA ASP A 153 6.01 -15.19 -20.75
C ASP A 153 6.14 -13.97 -19.82
N GLY A 154 6.58 -14.18 -18.57
CA GLY A 154 6.54 -13.19 -17.50
C GLY A 154 5.15 -13.07 -16.88
N PHE A 155 5.03 -12.19 -15.89
CA PHE A 155 3.72 -11.89 -15.29
C PHE A 155 2.82 -11.16 -16.29
N PRO A 156 1.51 -11.40 -16.24
CA PRO A 156 0.57 -10.63 -17.05
C PRO A 156 0.70 -9.14 -16.78
N THR A 157 0.88 -8.37 -17.84
CA THR A 157 0.94 -6.90 -17.86
C THR A 157 -0.01 -6.37 -18.93
N ILE A 158 -0.29 -5.07 -18.93
CA ILE A 158 -1.12 -4.48 -19.99
C ILE A 158 -0.45 -4.56 -21.36
N GLU A 159 0.87 -4.74 -21.42
CA GLU A 159 1.66 -4.81 -22.64
C GLU A 159 1.71 -6.22 -23.24
N ASN A 160 1.66 -7.30 -22.43
CA ASN A 160 1.75 -8.68 -22.91
C ASN A 160 0.42 -9.45 -22.89
N THR A 161 -0.62 -8.90 -22.28
CA THR A 161 -1.96 -9.50 -22.25
C THR A 161 -2.77 -9.02 -23.45
N PRO A 162 -3.28 -9.92 -24.32
CA PRO A 162 -4.11 -9.52 -25.46
C PRO A 162 -5.44 -8.92 -24.98
N SER A 163 -5.91 -7.87 -25.67
CA SER A 163 -7.26 -7.35 -25.50
C SER A 163 -8.27 -8.31 -26.13
N GLU A 164 -9.46 -8.36 -25.58
CA GLU A 164 -10.62 -9.01 -26.22
C GLU A 164 -11.08 -8.26 -27.46
N TYR A 165 -10.77 -6.94 -27.57
CA TYR A 165 -11.14 -6.07 -28.68
C TYR A 165 -9.95 -5.94 -29.64
N GLN A 166 -10.15 -6.37 -30.88
CA GLN A 166 -9.10 -6.36 -31.89
C GLN A 166 -9.39 -5.36 -33.03
N ASP A 167 -10.59 -4.78 -33.11
CA ASP A 167 -10.94 -3.72 -34.03
C ASP A 167 -10.86 -2.35 -33.34
N LEU A 168 -9.62 -1.88 -33.11
CA LEU A 168 -9.34 -0.66 -32.36
C LEU A 168 -8.86 0.48 -33.29
N SER A 169 -9.46 1.67 -33.11
CA SER A 169 -9.01 2.92 -33.72
C SER A 169 -8.32 3.83 -32.71
N PHE A 170 -7.52 4.78 -33.19
CA PHE A 170 -6.64 5.61 -32.34
C PHE A 170 -6.57 7.07 -32.81
N GLU A 171 -7.65 7.63 -33.32
CA GLU A 171 -7.69 9.01 -33.79
C GLU A 171 -7.52 9.99 -32.63
N LYS A 172 -8.23 9.77 -31.54
CA LYS A 172 -8.10 10.57 -30.31
C LYS A 172 -6.67 10.58 -29.79
N LEU A 173 -5.99 9.44 -29.77
CA LEU A 173 -4.59 9.34 -29.35
C LEU A 173 -3.68 10.21 -30.23
N GLN A 174 -3.85 10.16 -31.56
CA GLN A 174 -3.06 10.97 -32.48
C GLN A 174 -3.34 12.46 -32.30
N ILE A 175 -4.61 12.86 -32.13
CA ILE A 175 -5.01 14.24 -31.86
C ILE A 175 -4.38 14.73 -30.53
N TYR A 176 -4.41 13.90 -29.49
CA TYR A 176 -3.83 14.27 -28.20
C TYR A 176 -2.32 14.53 -28.29
N TYR A 177 -1.58 13.65 -28.97
CA TYR A 177 -0.15 13.85 -29.23
C TYR A 177 0.10 15.11 -30.07
N GLY A 178 -0.71 15.32 -31.12
CA GLY A 178 -0.64 16.51 -31.97
C GLY A 178 -0.88 17.82 -31.21
N ALA A 179 -1.83 17.82 -30.28
CA ALA A 179 -2.09 18.98 -29.38
C ALA A 179 -0.90 19.32 -28.46
N LYS A 180 -0.07 18.33 -28.14
CA LYS A 180 1.20 18.52 -27.40
C LYS A 180 2.40 18.84 -28.32
N GLY A 181 2.18 19.02 -29.62
CA GLY A 181 3.25 19.32 -30.60
C GLY A 181 4.08 18.10 -31.00
N ILE A 182 3.66 16.90 -30.65
CA ILE A 182 4.38 15.65 -30.93
C ILE A 182 3.72 14.94 -32.13
N LYS A 183 4.48 14.77 -33.22
CA LYS A 183 4.00 14.02 -34.38
C LYS A 183 4.29 12.54 -34.22
N LEU A 184 3.25 11.72 -34.21
CA LEU A 184 3.37 10.27 -34.28
C LEU A 184 3.63 9.83 -35.73
N ASN A 185 4.59 8.92 -35.92
CA ASN A 185 4.84 8.32 -37.22
C ASN A 185 3.67 7.40 -37.61
N THR A 186 2.85 7.80 -38.57
CA THR A 186 1.60 7.14 -38.96
C THR A 186 1.73 5.64 -39.25
N LYS A 187 2.90 5.18 -39.71
CA LYS A 187 3.14 3.77 -40.07
C LYS A 187 3.68 2.92 -38.87
N GLN A 188 4.33 3.54 -37.90
CA GLN A 188 5.09 2.81 -36.87
C GLN A 188 4.67 3.14 -35.44
N TYR A 189 3.85 4.17 -35.22
CA TYR A 189 3.54 4.61 -33.83
C TYR A 189 2.93 3.51 -32.96
N LYS A 190 2.06 2.66 -33.52
CA LYS A 190 1.46 1.55 -32.78
C LYS A 190 2.52 0.60 -32.23
N LYS A 191 3.54 0.27 -33.06
CA LYS A 191 4.66 -0.56 -32.64
C LYS A 191 5.57 0.17 -31.64
N ASN A 192 5.87 1.45 -31.90
CA ASN A 192 6.73 2.26 -31.02
C ASN A 192 6.13 2.48 -29.65
N LEU A 193 4.80 2.64 -29.57
CA LEU A 193 4.07 2.74 -28.32
C LEU A 193 3.81 1.38 -27.66
N GLY A 194 4.19 0.26 -28.28
CA GLY A 194 4.02 -1.08 -27.72
C GLY A 194 2.56 -1.54 -27.63
N LEU A 195 1.71 -1.19 -28.64
CA LEU A 195 0.28 -1.53 -28.64
C LEU A 195 -0.03 -2.97 -29.07
N TYR A 196 0.99 -3.78 -29.32
CA TYR A 196 0.85 -5.17 -29.73
C TYR A 196 1.54 -6.11 -28.76
N THR A 197 0.94 -7.26 -28.54
CA THR A 197 1.57 -8.42 -27.91
C THR A 197 2.64 -9.02 -28.85
N PRO A 198 3.53 -9.90 -28.35
CA PRO A 198 4.53 -10.58 -29.20
C PRO A 198 3.94 -11.35 -30.38
N ASP A 199 2.72 -11.86 -30.27
CA ASP A 199 1.98 -12.57 -31.33
C ASP A 199 1.19 -11.64 -32.27
N GLY A 200 1.35 -10.31 -32.12
CA GLY A 200 0.83 -9.31 -33.03
C GLY A 200 -0.63 -8.90 -32.82
N LYS A 201 -1.25 -9.27 -31.72
CA LYS A 201 -2.59 -8.84 -31.32
C LYS A 201 -2.53 -7.51 -30.57
N TYR A 202 -3.59 -6.71 -30.66
CA TYR A 202 -3.72 -5.56 -29.76
C TYR A 202 -3.77 -6.03 -28.29
N ASN A 203 -3.01 -5.37 -27.45
CA ASN A 203 -2.92 -5.64 -26.04
C ASN A 203 -3.87 -4.74 -25.20
N ILE A 204 -3.94 -4.95 -23.88
CA ILE A 204 -4.79 -4.15 -22.98
C ILE A 204 -4.40 -2.66 -23.04
N MET A 205 -3.11 -2.33 -23.19
CA MET A 205 -2.69 -0.93 -23.31
C MET A 205 -3.23 -0.29 -24.60
N ALA A 206 -3.29 -1.04 -25.71
CA ALA A 206 -3.93 -0.57 -26.93
C ALA A 206 -5.42 -0.27 -26.71
N GLN A 207 -6.14 -1.15 -25.99
CA GLN A 207 -7.53 -0.91 -25.62
C GLN A 207 -7.69 0.37 -24.78
N LEU A 208 -6.88 0.56 -23.75
CA LEU A 208 -6.91 1.77 -22.91
C LEU A 208 -6.68 3.07 -23.70
N LEU A 209 -5.86 3.02 -24.73
CA LEU A 209 -5.49 4.18 -25.55
C LEU A 209 -6.32 4.32 -26.83
N SER A 210 -7.25 3.39 -27.10
CA SER A 210 -8.14 3.42 -28.26
C SER A 210 -9.23 4.49 -28.14
N ASP A 211 -9.88 4.80 -29.25
CA ASP A 211 -10.98 5.75 -29.32
C ASP A 211 -12.20 5.28 -28.52
N ASP A 212 -12.39 3.97 -28.37
CA ASP A 212 -13.35 3.31 -27.50
C ASP A 212 -12.65 2.25 -26.65
N SER A 213 -12.36 2.58 -25.40
CA SER A 213 -11.66 1.68 -24.47
C SER A 213 -12.55 0.62 -23.85
N HIS A 214 -13.88 0.77 -23.93
CA HIS A 214 -14.86 -0.07 -23.22
C HIS A 214 -14.67 -0.10 -21.70
N ILE A 215 -13.85 0.78 -21.13
CA ILE A 215 -13.55 0.85 -19.69
C ILE A 215 -14.06 2.17 -19.14
N PRO A 216 -15.04 2.15 -18.21
CA PRO A 216 -15.48 3.35 -17.49
C PRO A 216 -14.47 3.74 -16.41
N VAL A 217 -14.53 4.99 -15.98
CA VAL A 217 -13.95 5.47 -14.71
C VAL A 217 -15.04 6.21 -13.96
N ARG A 218 -15.30 5.82 -12.73
CA ARG A 218 -16.44 6.33 -11.96
C ARG A 218 -16.00 7.19 -10.80
N VAL A 219 -16.72 8.30 -10.61
CA VAL A 219 -16.64 9.14 -9.41
C VAL A 219 -17.97 9.05 -8.69
N ALA A 220 -17.99 8.42 -7.52
CA ALA A 220 -19.18 8.28 -6.68
C ALA A 220 -19.13 9.31 -5.54
N ILE A 221 -20.26 10.00 -5.28
CA ILE A 221 -20.40 11.00 -4.22
C ILE A 221 -21.39 10.51 -3.18
N PHE A 222 -20.97 10.48 -1.91
CA PHE A 222 -21.78 10.08 -0.77
C PHE A 222 -22.08 11.27 0.15
N SER A 223 -23.25 11.22 0.81
CA SER A 223 -23.71 12.28 1.72
C SER A 223 -22.94 12.36 3.05
N GLY A 224 -22.38 11.24 3.48
CA GLY A 224 -21.68 11.10 4.76
C GLY A 224 -20.24 10.68 4.60
N THR A 225 -19.69 10.05 5.63
CA THR A 225 -18.28 9.64 5.71
C THR A 225 -18.06 8.18 5.35
N SER A 226 -19.11 7.44 5.04
CA SER A 226 -19.13 6.00 4.80
C SER A 226 -19.87 5.66 3.51
N LYS A 227 -19.51 4.52 2.89
CA LYS A 227 -20.25 3.94 1.76
C LYS A 227 -21.62 3.38 2.16
N ALA A 228 -21.90 3.27 3.45
CA ALA A 228 -23.23 2.93 3.97
C ALA A 228 -24.20 4.13 3.96
N ASP A 229 -23.68 5.35 3.82
CA ASP A 229 -24.50 6.55 3.72
C ASP A 229 -25.13 6.68 2.32
N ASN A 230 -26.10 7.57 2.19
CA ASN A 230 -26.79 7.78 0.91
C ASN A 230 -25.82 8.24 -0.17
N MET A 231 -25.86 7.59 -1.31
CA MET A 231 -25.13 8.01 -2.49
C MET A 231 -25.89 9.13 -3.21
N TYR A 232 -25.26 10.30 -3.38
CA TYR A 232 -25.87 11.44 -4.07
C TYR A 232 -25.81 11.31 -5.57
N SER A 233 -24.67 10.87 -6.10
CA SER A 233 -24.50 10.73 -7.54
C SER A 233 -23.33 9.80 -7.88
N VAL A 234 -23.42 9.20 -9.07
CA VAL A 234 -22.28 8.57 -9.75
C VAL A 234 -22.12 9.27 -11.08
N ARG A 235 -20.91 9.71 -11.38
CA ARG A 235 -20.55 10.25 -12.67
C ARG A 235 -19.60 9.29 -13.35
N GLU A 236 -19.92 8.91 -14.57
CA GLU A 236 -19.09 8.05 -15.41
C GLU A 236 -18.30 8.90 -16.39
N PHE A 237 -17.02 8.59 -16.47
CA PHE A 237 -16.06 9.04 -17.48
C PHE A 237 -15.50 7.79 -18.15
N GLY A 238 -14.79 7.94 -19.25
CA GLY A 238 -14.18 6.80 -19.90
C GLY A 238 -14.89 6.39 -21.18
N TYR A 239 -14.87 5.11 -21.51
CA TYR A 239 -15.28 4.58 -22.81
C TYR A 239 -14.56 5.24 -23.98
N GLN A 240 -13.39 5.82 -23.75
CA GLN A 240 -12.57 6.53 -24.70
C GLN A 240 -11.10 6.43 -24.34
N CYS A 241 -10.23 7.00 -25.16
CA CYS A 241 -8.80 7.05 -24.90
C CYS A 241 -8.52 7.55 -23.45
N LEU A 242 -7.73 6.76 -22.72
CA LEU A 242 -7.43 6.97 -21.29
C LEU A 242 -6.91 8.37 -20.98
N LEU A 243 -6.18 8.99 -21.93
CA LEU A 243 -5.64 10.35 -21.77
C LEU A 243 -6.75 11.40 -21.64
N TYR A 244 -7.82 11.28 -22.44
CA TYR A 244 -8.99 12.15 -22.34
C TYR A 244 -9.79 11.87 -21.07
N THR A 245 -9.95 10.60 -20.71
CA THR A 245 -10.61 10.22 -19.45
C THR A 245 -9.88 10.81 -18.26
N LEU A 246 -8.55 10.76 -18.25
CA LEU A 246 -7.73 11.38 -17.21
C LEU A 246 -7.96 12.89 -17.13
N ASP A 247 -7.93 13.59 -18.27
CA ASP A 247 -8.17 15.04 -18.32
C ASP A 247 -9.56 15.41 -17.80
N GLU A 248 -10.59 14.63 -18.14
CA GLU A 248 -11.96 14.85 -17.66
C GLU A 248 -12.10 14.66 -16.16
N VAL A 249 -11.49 13.61 -15.60
CA VAL A 249 -11.49 13.35 -14.15
C VAL A 249 -10.75 14.45 -13.41
N LEU A 250 -9.61 14.92 -13.93
CA LEU A 250 -8.85 16.03 -13.33
C LEU A 250 -9.66 17.34 -13.34
N ARG A 251 -10.32 17.68 -14.46
CA ARG A 251 -11.20 18.85 -14.54
C ARG A 251 -12.40 18.74 -13.60
N TYR A 252 -12.93 17.54 -13.42
CA TYR A 252 -14.00 17.32 -12.47
C TYR A 252 -13.52 17.53 -11.02
N GLY A 253 -12.28 17.15 -10.71
CA GLY A 253 -11.64 17.48 -9.43
C GLY A 253 -11.56 19.00 -9.19
N ASP A 254 -11.24 19.79 -10.22
CA ASP A 254 -11.23 21.25 -10.13
C ASP A 254 -12.64 21.82 -9.79
N VAL A 255 -13.71 21.17 -10.30
CA VAL A 255 -15.11 21.55 -9.95
C VAL A 255 -15.45 21.17 -8.51
N LEU A 256 -14.95 20.05 -8.02
CA LEU A 256 -15.17 19.61 -6.63
C LEU A 256 -14.37 20.45 -5.62
N ASN A 257 -13.28 21.09 -6.04
CA ASN A 257 -12.40 21.87 -5.18
C ASN A 257 -12.94 23.27 -4.95
N ILE A 258 -13.97 23.38 -4.13
CA ILE A 258 -14.65 24.63 -3.80
C ILE A 258 -13.67 25.59 -3.13
N ILE A 259 -13.60 26.83 -3.62
CA ILE A 259 -12.86 27.92 -2.98
C ILE A 259 -13.71 28.53 -1.88
N GLN A 260 -13.26 28.40 -0.64
CA GLN A 260 -13.92 28.91 0.55
C GLN A 260 -13.33 30.28 0.94
N ALA A 261 -14.16 31.14 1.52
CA ALA A 261 -13.75 32.40 2.05
C ALA A 261 -13.45 32.32 3.54
N ASP A 262 -12.21 32.47 3.95
CA ASP A 262 -11.83 32.63 5.36
C ASP A 262 -11.92 34.10 5.78
N GLU A 263 -12.90 34.40 6.62
CA GLU A 263 -13.15 35.75 7.18
C GLU A 263 -12.70 35.85 8.64
N THR A 264 -12.12 34.81 9.24
CA THR A 264 -11.85 34.72 10.69
C THR A 264 -10.79 35.74 11.18
N ASN A 265 -9.86 36.15 10.32
CA ASN A 265 -8.79 37.10 10.66
C ASN A 265 -8.68 38.25 9.63
N ARG A 266 -9.81 38.78 9.18
CA ARG A 266 -9.86 39.81 8.14
C ARG A 266 -9.31 41.15 8.65
N VAL A 267 -8.14 41.55 8.13
CA VAL A 267 -7.60 42.89 8.34
C VAL A 267 -7.89 43.78 7.12
N VAL A 268 -7.66 43.31 5.90
CA VAL A 268 -7.90 44.05 4.65
C VAL A 268 -8.42 43.15 3.55
N GLU A 269 -7.81 41.96 3.32
CA GLU A 269 -8.14 41.09 2.22
C GLU A 269 -8.79 39.79 2.71
N ARG A 270 -9.71 39.24 1.87
CA ARG A 270 -10.34 37.92 2.06
C ARG A 270 -9.34 36.82 1.70
N LYS A 271 -9.08 35.91 2.61
CA LYS A 271 -8.25 34.74 2.31
C LYS A 271 -9.11 33.68 1.63
N GLU A 272 -8.68 33.26 0.45
CA GLU A 272 -9.28 32.14 -0.28
C GLU A 272 -8.57 30.82 0.09
N VAL A 273 -9.35 29.81 0.47
CA VAL A 273 -8.83 28.50 0.87
C VAL A 273 -9.53 27.43 0.05
N PRO A 274 -8.79 26.64 -0.75
CA PRO A 274 -9.38 25.52 -1.47
C PRO A 274 -9.81 24.41 -0.50
N LEU A 275 -10.86 23.67 -0.87
CA LEU A 275 -11.40 22.58 -0.07
C LEU A 275 -10.34 21.49 0.17
N PHE A 276 -9.49 21.24 -0.80
CA PHE A 276 -8.34 20.32 -0.69
C PHE A 276 -7.16 20.80 -1.54
N ASP A 277 -5.99 20.20 -1.31
CA ASP A 277 -4.80 20.52 -2.08
C ASP A 277 -4.90 19.93 -3.49
N ASN A 278 -4.95 20.80 -4.50
CA ASN A 278 -5.15 20.42 -5.89
C ASN A 278 -3.96 19.62 -6.45
N ASP A 279 -2.74 19.96 -6.05
CA ASP A 279 -1.54 19.27 -6.54
C ASP A 279 -1.49 17.83 -6.00
N ALA A 280 -1.81 17.64 -4.72
CA ALA A 280 -1.90 16.31 -4.12
C ALA A 280 -3.02 15.46 -4.76
N PHE A 281 -4.18 16.07 -5.05
CA PHE A 281 -5.27 15.40 -5.76
C PHE A 281 -4.86 14.97 -7.17
N ARG A 282 -4.29 15.89 -7.97
CA ARG A 282 -3.84 15.59 -9.34
C ARG A 282 -2.80 14.48 -9.35
N GLU A 283 -1.84 14.54 -8.45
CA GLU A 283 -0.81 13.52 -8.31
C GLU A 283 -1.41 12.16 -7.93
N ALA A 284 -2.35 12.13 -6.97
CA ALA A 284 -3.01 10.89 -6.57
C ALA A 284 -3.82 10.26 -7.72
N ILE A 285 -4.52 11.08 -8.53
CA ILE A 285 -5.26 10.60 -9.71
C ILE A 285 -4.30 10.08 -10.79
N ILE A 286 -3.24 10.82 -11.13
CA ILE A 286 -2.26 10.40 -12.13
C ILE A 286 -1.61 9.08 -11.70
N ASN A 287 -1.21 8.96 -10.45
CA ASN A 287 -0.63 7.74 -9.90
C ASN A 287 -1.63 6.58 -9.91
N ALA A 288 -2.91 6.84 -9.58
CA ALA A 288 -3.94 5.82 -9.64
C ALA A 288 -4.13 5.28 -11.07
N PHE A 289 -4.14 6.14 -12.08
CA PHE A 289 -4.24 5.72 -13.48
C PHE A 289 -2.98 4.98 -13.96
N LEU A 290 -1.80 5.46 -13.56
CA LEU A 290 -0.53 4.89 -13.98
C LEU A 290 -0.25 3.53 -13.34
N HIS A 291 -0.60 3.36 -12.07
CA HIS A 291 -0.26 2.15 -11.30
C HIS A 291 -1.43 1.17 -11.16
N ASN A 292 -2.61 1.48 -11.71
CA ASN A 292 -3.75 0.56 -11.67
C ASN A 292 -3.45 -0.75 -12.41
N LYS A 293 -3.89 -1.86 -11.85
CA LYS A 293 -3.82 -3.18 -12.49
C LYS A 293 -5.00 -3.35 -13.46
N TRP A 294 -4.85 -2.83 -14.67
CA TRP A 294 -5.90 -2.80 -15.69
C TRP A 294 -6.23 -4.15 -16.32
N ILE A 295 -5.35 -5.15 -16.19
CA ILE A 295 -5.51 -6.47 -16.84
C ILE A 295 -6.75 -7.24 -16.40
N ASP A 296 -7.32 -6.93 -15.24
CA ASP A 296 -8.52 -7.59 -14.73
C ASP A 296 -9.80 -6.82 -15.11
N GLY A 297 -9.71 -5.82 -16.01
CA GLY A 297 -10.84 -4.98 -16.45
C GLY A 297 -11.38 -4.03 -15.37
N ASN A 298 -10.68 -3.90 -14.24
CA ASN A 298 -11.11 -3.05 -13.14
C ASN A 298 -10.48 -1.66 -13.23
N GLU A 299 -11.34 -0.64 -13.19
CA GLU A 299 -10.93 0.76 -13.15
C GLU A 299 -10.48 1.21 -11.74
N PRO A 300 -9.71 2.32 -11.64
CA PRO A 300 -9.53 3.03 -10.39
C PRO A 300 -10.87 3.52 -9.86
N MET A 301 -11.08 3.48 -8.55
CA MET A 301 -12.31 3.94 -7.93
C MET A 301 -12.09 5.26 -7.21
N ILE A 302 -12.86 6.28 -7.58
CA ILE A 302 -12.83 7.60 -6.94
C ILE A 302 -14.11 7.77 -6.14
N THR A 303 -13.97 7.98 -4.84
CA THR A 303 -15.13 8.12 -3.93
C THR A 303 -14.99 9.44 -3.18
N VAL A 304 -16.00 10.28 -3.28
CA VAL A 304 -16.09 11.57 -2.60
C VAL A 304 -17.03 11.41 -1.41
N PHE A 305 -16.51 11.63 -0.22
CA PHE A 305 -17.27 11.69 1.03
C PHE A 305 -17.47 13.14 1.47
N SER A 306 -18.22 13.36 2.53
CA SER A 306 -18.44 14.71 3.09
C SER A 306 -17.17 15.36 3.67
N ASP A 307 -16.16 14.56 3.98
CA ASP A 307 -14.92 14.96 4.67
C ASP A 307 -13.63 14.70 3.89
N ARG A 308 -13.68 13.92 2.80
CA ARG A 308 -12.49 13.53 2.02
C ARG A 308 -12.83 12.99 0.65
N ILE A 309 -11.78 12.86 -0.18
CA ILE A 309 -11.80 12.04 -1.39
C ILE A 309 -10.93 10.80 -1.14
N GLU A 310 -11.42 9.62 -1.50
CA GLU A 310 -10.65 8.38 -1.56
C GLU A 310 -10.41 7.99 -3.02
N ILE A 311 -9.16 7.77 -3.36
CA ILE A 311 -8.71 7.34 -4.69
C ILE A 311 -8.09 5.97 -4.55
N LEU A 312 -8.77 4.94 -5.04
CA LEU A 312 -8.34 3.55 -4.97
C LEU A 312 -7.78 3.12 -6.32
N SER A 313 -6.54 2.63 -6.33
CA SER A 313 -5.95 1.89 -7.45
C SER A 313 -5.87 0.40 -7.12
N ARG A 314 -6.11 -0.45 -8.13
CA ARG A 314 -5.97 -1.90 -8.00
C ARG A 314 -4.50 -2.29 -8.11
N GLY A 315 -4.10 -3.29 -7.33
CA GLY A 315 -2.73 -3.77 -7.22
C GLY A 315 -2.07 -3.39 -5.91
N THR A 316 -0.82 -3.77 -5.76
CA THR A 316 0.01 -3.51 -4.57
C THR A 316 1.26 -2.75 -4.99
N ILE A 317 2.09 -2.39 -4.04
CA ILE A 317 3.44 -1.88 -4.32
C ILE A 317 4.16 -2.90 -5.22
N PRO A 318 4.86 -2.46 -6.28
CA PRO A 318 5.69 -3.33 -7.10
C PRO A 318 6.63 -4.20 -6.26
N ARG A 319 6.89 -5.41 -6.73
CA ARG A 319 7.65 -6.42 -5.96
C ARG A 319 9.09 -6.00 -5.67
N GLU A 320 9.66 -5.19 -6.56
CA GLU A 320 11.00 -4.65 -6.47
C GLU A 320 11.07 -3.41 -5.56
N GLN A 321 9.92 -2.92 -5.06
CA GLN A 321 9.85 -1.72 -4.24
C GLN A 321 9.53 -2.05 -2.79
N THR A 322 10.26 -1.44 -1.85
CA THR A 322 9.97 -1.49 -0.42
C THR A 322 8.96 -0.40 -0.04
N LEU A 323 8.31 -0.56 1.11
CA LEU A 323 7.42 0.47 1.65
C LEU A 323 8.20 1.77 1.96
N GLU A 324 9.44 1.65 2.43
CA GLU A 324 10.32 2.79 2.68
C GLU A 324 10.68 3.50 1.36
N GLY A 325 11.07 2.74 0.33
CA GLY A 325 11.33 3.26 -1.02
C GLY A 325 10.11 3.95 -1.60
N PHE A 326 8.90 3.41 -1.40
CA PHE A 326 7.65 4.05 -1.82
C PHE A 326 7.50 5.45 -1.20
N PHE A 327 7.68 5.59 0.11
CA PHE A 327 7.56 6.87 0.80
C PHE A 327 8.73 7.82 0.54
N SER A 328 9.91 7.30 0.22
CA SER A 328 11.07 8.12 -0.16
C SER A 328 11.00 8.64 -1.61
N GLY A 329 10.02 8.17 -2.39
CA GLY A 329 9.82 8.60 -3.77
C GLY A 329 10.55 7.76 -4.81
N GLU A 330 11.00 6.54 -4.46
CA GLU A 330 11.43 5.58 -5.46
C GLU A 330 10.24 5.26 -6.38
N SER A 331 10.32 5.67 -7.63
CA SER A 331 9.23 5.48 -8.59
C SER A 331 9.49 4.26 -9.46
N ILE A 332 8.84 3.14 -9.13
CA ILE A 332 8.84 1.92 -9.94
C ILE A 332 7.44 1.79 -10.58
N PRO A 333 7.27 2.07 -11.87
CA PRO A 333 5.96 2.01 -12.51
C PRO A 333 5.51 0.56 -12.72
N VAL A 334 4.26 0.27 -12.34
CA VAL A 334 3.59 -1.01 -12.64
C VAL A 334 3.42 -1.17 -14.16
N ASN A 335 2.97 -0.11 -14.83
CA ASN A 335 2.74 -0.08 -16.28
C ASN A 335 3.85 0.74 -16.94
N LYS A 336 4.95 0.09 -17.32
CA LYS A 336 6.18 0.76 -17.78
C LYS A 336 5.98 1.58 -19.05
N LYS A 337 5.32 1.03 -20.07
CA LYS A 337 5.06 1.75 -21.33
C LYS A 337 4.07 2.89 -21.17
N LEU A 338 3.04 2.71 -20.36
CA LEU A 338 2.10 3.78 -20.06
C LEU A 338 2.81 4.93 -19.31
N SER A 339 3.75 4.62 -18.42
CA SER A 339 4.60 5.62 -17.76
C SER A 339 5.46 6.40 -18.77
N GLU A 340 6.05 5.74 -19.77
CA GLU A 340 6.81 6.40 -20.83
C GLU A 340 5.91 7.36 -21.65
N ILE A 341 4.68 6.97 -21.94
CA ILE A 341 3.69 7.81 -22.64
C ILE A 341 3.34 9.03 -21.80
N PHE A 342 3.08 8.88 -20.51
CA PHE A 342 2.76 9.99 -19.62
C PHE A 342 3.94 10.98 -19.51
N LEU A 343 5.19 10.48 -19.47
CA LEU A 343 6.40 11.31 -19.50
C LEU A 343 6.53 12.09 -20.81
N GLN A 344 6.36 11.41 -21.97
CA GLN A 344 6.43 12.05 -23.30
C GLN A 344 5.41 13.19 -23.45
N LEU A 345 4.24 13.03 -22.85
CA LEU A 345 3.14 13.99 -22.91
C LEU A 345 3.19 15.04 -21.80
N HIS A 346 4.22 15.03 -20.95
CA HIS A 346 4.37 15.92 -19.79
C HIS A 346 3.17 15.85 -18.82
N ILE A 347 2.55 14.66 -18.69
CA ILE A 347 1.47 14.41 -17.72
C ILE A 347 2.05 14.09 -16.36
N SER A 348 3.13 13.31 -16.32
CA SER A 348 3.88 12.98 -15.11
C SER A 348 5.35 13.36 -15.25
N GLU A 349 6.01 13.54 -14.10
CA GLU A 349 7.45 13.74 -14.01
C GLU A 349 8.06 12.53 -13.29
N LYS A 350 9.10 11.90 -13.85
CA LYS A 350 9.81 10.80 -13.20
C LYS A 350 10.77 11.30 -12.11
N THR A 351 10.31 12.21 -11.27
CA THR A 351 11.12 12.85 -10.22
C THR A 351 10.95 12.21 -8.84
N GLY A 352 10.01 11.28 -8.70
CA GLY A 352 9.68 10.65 -7.41
C GLY A 352 9.05 11.60 -6.38
N ARG A 353 8.60 12.78 -6.77
CA ARG A 353 8.04 13.81 -5.87
C ARG A 353 6.59 13.58 -5.47
N GLY A 354 5.85 12.74 -6.17
CA GLY A 354 4.42 12.60 -5.99
C GLY A 354 4.01 12.11 -4.61
N VAL A 355 4.49 10.94 -4.22
CA VAL A 355 4.23 10.38 -2.89
C VAL A 355 4.76 11.28 -1.77
N PRO A 356 6.03 11.79 -1.82
CA PRO A 356 6.52 12.77 -0.86
C PRO A 356 5.65 14.03 -0.71
N LYS A 357 5.14 14.62 -1.78
CA LYS A 357 4.23 15.78 -1.71
C LYS A 357 2.94 15.47 -0.96
N ILE A 358 2.33 14.31 -1.22
CA ILE A 358 1.10 13.89 -0.53
C ILE A 358 1.40 13.62 0.94
N THR A 359 2.52 12.95 1.26
CA THR A 359 2.90 12.64 2.64
C THR A 359 3.34 13.85 3.44
N GLU A 360 3.99 14.82 2.81
CA GLU A 360 4.33 16.10 3.45
C GLU A 360 3.05 16.87 3.86
N LYS A 361 2.03 16.84 2.99
CA LYS A 361 0.78 17.57 3.21
C LYS A 361 -0.16 16.86 4.18
N TYR A 362 -0.32 15.55 4.06
CA TYR A 362 -1.37 14.79 4.74
C TYR A 362 -0.84 13.64 5.61
N GLY A 363 0.48 13.47 5.73
CA GLY A 363 1.10 12.38 6.46
C GLY A 363 1.09 11.05 5.69
N LYS A 364 1.79 10.05 6.23
CA LYS A 364 1.83 8.69 5.67
C LYS A 364 0.47 7.98 5.75
N ASP A 365 -0.37 8.36 6.71
CA ASP A 365 -1.71 7.81 6.92
C ASP A 365 -2.70 8.17 5.80
N ALA A 366 -2.32 9.11 4.91
CA ALA A 366 -3.03 9.36 3.66
C ALA A 366 -3.02 8.13 2.73
N PHE A 367 -2.10 7.19 2.92
CA PHE A 367 -2.00 5.96 2.15
C PHE A 367 -2.45 4.77 2.97
N GLU A 368 -3.47 4.06 2.51
CA GLU A 368 -3.95 2.80 3.07
C GLU A 368 -3.61 1.65 2.12
N PHE A 369 -2.74 0.74 2.58
CA PHE A 369 -2.34 -0.44 1.82
C PHE A 369 -3.24 -1.62 2.19
N LYS A 370 -3.96 -2.14 1.19
CA LYS A 370 -4.79 -3.34 1.30
C LYS A 370 -4.14 -4.50 0.56
N GLU A 371 -4.66 -5.70 0.72
CA GLU A 371 -4.11 -6.90 0.07
C GLU A 371 -3.98 -6.76 -1.45
N ASN A 372 -4.96 -6.14 -2.12
CA ASN A 372 -5.03 -6.02 -3.58
C ASN A 372 -5.31 -4.59 -4.08
N SER A 373 -5.08 -3.58 -3.24
CA SER A 373 -5.31 -2.19 -3.62
C SER A 373 -4.58 -1.22 -2.71
N ILE A 374 -4.31 -0.03 -3.24
CA ILE A 374 -3.80 1.11 -2.49
C ILE A 374 -4.86 2.21 -2.56
N VAL A 375 -5.18 2.80 -1.41
CA VAL A 375 -6.12 3.91 -1.31
C VAL A 375 -5.37 5.16 -0.87
N VAL A 376 -5.52 6.24 -1.62
CA VAL A 376 -5.04 7.57 -1.22
C VAL A 376 -6.23 8.37 -0.70
N LYS A 377 -6.09 8.94 0.49
CA LYS A 377 -7.11 9.76 1.16
C LYS A 377 -6.69 11.22 1.12
N ILE A 378 -7.52 12.06 0.52
CA ILE A 378 -7.34 13.51 0.46
C ILE A 378 -8.41 14.15 1.33
N PRO A 379 -8.10 14.56 2.57
CA PRO A 379 -9.07 15.16 3.49
C PRO A 379 -9.47 16.56 3.04
N PHE A 380 -10.69 16.97 3.41
CA PHE A 380 -11.22 18.31 3.13
C PHE A 380 -10.87 19.31 4.23
N ASN A 381 -10.48 20.50 3.82
CA ASN A 381 -10.17 21.62 4.70
C ASN A 381 -11.43 22.49 4.87
N TRP A 382 -12.47 21.98 5.55
CA TRP A 382 -13.64 22.80 5.81
C TRP A 382 -13.32 23.96 6.76
N ILE A 383 -13.61 25.19 6.34
CA ILE A 383 -13.54 26.36 7.22
C ILE A 383 -14.73 26.30 8.16
N ASN A 384 -14.48 26.26 9.47
CA ASN A 384 -15.52 26.35 10.49
C ASN A 384 -16.14 27.77 10.45
N VAL A 385 -17.31 27.91 9.85
CA VAL A 385 -18.09 29.14 9.96
C VAL A 385 -18.58 29.25 11.40
N MET A 386 -18.10 30.24 12.14
CA MET A 386 -18.55 30.52 13.50
C MET A 386 -20.08 30.69 13.52
N GLY A 387 -20.80 29.76 14.19
CA GLY A 387 -22.20 29.93 14.57
C GLY A 387 -23.20 28.90 14.11
N GLY A 388 -22.87 27.96 13.24
CA GLY A 388 -23.77 26.87 12.85
C GLY A 388 -23.26 25.52 13.34
N LYS A 389 -23.99 24.89 14.26
CA LYS A 389 -23.79 23.46 14.58
C LYS A 389 -24.11 22.62 13.35
N VAL A 390 -23.16 22.49 12.43
CA VAL A 390 -23.10 21.34 11.54
C VAL A 390 -22.06 20.44 12.15
N GLY A 391 -22.53 19.40 12.81
CA GLY A 391 -21.68 18.43 13.48
C GLY A 391 -20.83 17.68 12.49
N ASN A 392 -19.60 18.09 12.32
CA ASN A 392 -18.54 17.21 11.90
C ASN A 392 -17.82 16.72 13.16
N LYS A 393 -18.42 15.74 13.82
CA LYS A 393 -17.64 14.75 14.53
C LYS A 393 -16.97 13.88 13.47
N VAL A 394 -15.92 14.40 12.83
CA VAL A 394 -14.89 13.53 12.31
C VAL A 394 -14.29 12.88 13.55
N SER A 395 -14.44 11.58 13.63
CA SER A 395 -13.79 10.75 14.61
C SER A 395 -12.27 10.87 14.40
N ASP A 396 -11.66 11.91 14.99
CA ASP A 396 -10.25 11.93 15.32
C ASP A 396 -10.02 10.96 16.49
N ASN A 397 -10.16 9.68 16.20
CA ASN A 397 -9.57 8.63 16.98
C ASN A 397 -8.28 8.22 16.30
N LYS A 398 -7.25 9.01 16.46
CA LYS A 398 -5.90 8.69 16.88
C LYS A 398 -4.92 9.82 16.55
N MET A 399 -4.33 10.33 17.64
CA MET A 399 -3.08 11.11 17.66
C MET A 399 -3.09 12.50 16.97
N GLN A 400 -3.81 13.47 17.53
CA GLN A 400 -3.08 14.56 18.13
C GLN A 400 -3.20 14.40 19.64
N VAL A 401 -2.13 14.01 20.29
CA VAL A 401 -1.86 14.39 21.65
C VAL A 401 -1.76 15.91 21.61
N SER A 402 -2.89 16.61 21.67
CA SER A 402 -2.93 17.97 22.13
C SER A 402 -2.38 17.87 23.54
N SER A 403 -1.11 18.23 23.70
CA SER A 403 -0.50 18.30 25.02
C SER A 403 -1.43 19.13 25.87
N LEU A 404 -2.05 18.48 26.86
CA LEU A 404 -2.88 19.14 27.86
C LEU A 404 -2.05 20.34 28.34
N ASN A 405 -2.63 21.51 28.37
CA ASN A 405 -1.91 22.64 28.97
C ASN A 405 -1.65 22.34 30.44
N GLU A 406 -0.71 23.04 31.06
CA GLU A 406 -0.29 22.80 32.44
C GLU A 406 -1.47 22.71 33.42
N THR A 407 -2.48 23.56 33.25
CA THR A 407 -3.68 23.57 34.11
C THR A 407 -4.55 22.33 33.89
N GLN A 408 -4.77 21.93 32.65
CA GLN A 408 -5.55 20.72 32.30
C GLN A 408 -4.86 19.44 32.80
N SER A 409 -3.55 19.32 32.62
CA SER A 409 -2.75 18.21 33.15
C SER A 409 -2.85 18.11 34.65
N ARG A 410 -2.75 19.24 35.37
CA ARG A 410 -2.87 19.28 36.85
C ARG A 410 -4.30 18.96 37.32
N ILE A 411 -5.34 19.34 36.58
CA ILE A 411 -6.73 18.95 36.88
C ILE A 411 -6.89 17.43 36.73
N LEU A 412 -6.41 16.86 35.62
CA LEU A 412 -6.51 15.42 35.33
C LEU A 412 -5.79 14.58 36.43
N GLU A 413 -4.56 14.98 36.78
CA GLU A 413 -3.79 14.31 37.81
C GLU A 413 -4.46 14.43 39.21
N THR A 414 -5.04 15.58 39.49
CA THR A 414 -5.76 15.80 40.77
C THR A 414 -7.00 14.91 40.85
N ILE A 415 -7.73 14.72 39.76
CA ILE A 415 -8.89 13.82 39.65
C ILE A 415 -8.44 12.36 39.75
N ARG A 416 -7.35 11.97 39.05
CA ARG A 416 -6.80 10.61 39.08
C ARG A 416 -6.42 10.18 40.51
N ASN A 417 -5.81 11.10 41.26
CA ASN A 417 -5.39 10.86 42.66
C ASN A 417 -6.55 10.87 43.68
N ASN A 418 -7.67 11.52 43.34
CA ASN A 418 -8.88 11.51 44.17
C ASN A 418 -10.15 11.61 43.33
N PRO A 419 -10.75 10.49 42.94
CA PRO A 419 -11.96 10.48 42.08
C PRO A 419 -13.19 11.15 42.70
N ASN A 420 -13.25 11.27 44.05
CA ASN A 420 -14.37 11.89 44.75
C ASN A 420 -14.19 13.40 44.97
N ILE A 421 -13.18 14.01 44.40
CA ILE A 421 -12.85 15.42 44.60
C ILE A 421 -13.92 16.34 44.00
N THR A 422 -14.32 17.34 44.74
CA THR A 422 -15.30 18.35 44.28
C THR A 422 -14.62 19.44 43.43
N LYS A 423 -15.37 20.09 42.57
CA LYS A 423 -14.86 21.23 41.77
C LYS A 423 -14.26 22.35 42.64
N LYS A 424 -14.81 22.56 43.86
CA LYS A 424 -14.28 23.55 44.81
C LYS A 424 -12.89 23.14 45.31
N GLN A 425 -12.71 21.87 45.68
CA GLN A 425 -11.42 21.35 46.13
C GLN A 425 -10.37 21.30 44.98
N ILE A 426 -10.80 21.03 43.75
CA ILE A 426 -9.90 21.13 42.56
C ILE A 426 -9.39 22.55 42.41
N LYS A 427 -10.29 23.55 42.51
CA LYS A 427 -9.92 24.98 42.47
C LYS A 427 -8.90 25.35 43.56
N GLU A 428 -9.15 24.94 44.79
CA GLU A 428 -8.26 25.22 45.93
C GLU A 428 -6.88 24.58 45.73
N LYS A 429 -6.84 23.33 45.25
CA LYS A 429 -5.61 22.57 45.07
C LYS A 429 -4.76 23.07 43.88
N ILE A 430 -5.41 23.59 42.84
CA ILE A 430 -4.72 24.09 41.63
C ILE A 430 -4.33 25.58 41.80
N GLY A 431 -5.01 26.32 42.65
CA GLY A 431 -4.72 27.74 42.89
C GLY A 431 -5.11 28.66 41.72
N LYS A 432 -6.10 28.27 40.88
CA LYS A 432 -6.58 29.06 39.75
C LYS A 432 -8.03 29.51 39.93
N GLY A 433 -8.45 30.52 39.20
CA GLY A 433 -9.80 31.07 39.23
C GLY A 433 -10.89 30.05 38.84
N LYS A 434 -12.13 30.27 39.32
CA LYS A 434 -13.27 29.37 39.06
C LYS A 434 -13.48 29.10 37.56
N THR A 435 -13.48 30.14 36.76
CA THR A 435 -13.68 30.05 35.32
C THR A 435 -12.61 29.20 34.62
N THR A 436 -11.35 29.34 35.03
CA THR A 436 -10.22 28.58 34.45
C THR A 436 -10.34 27.10 34.77
N VAL A 437 -10.74 26.74 36.00
CA VAL A 437 -10.93 25.35 36.42
C VAL A 437 -12.16 24.73 35.75
N ASP A 438 -13.27 25.48 35.71
CA ASP A 438 -14.51 25.00 35.06
C ASP A 438 -14.28 24.75 33.53
N ASN A 439 -13.56 25.66 32.87
CA ASN A 439 -13.18 25.47 31.45
C ASN A 439 -12.22 24.27 31.26
N GLY A 440 -11.27 24.09 32.18
CA GLY A 440 -10.37 22.94 32.14
C GLY A 440 -11.11 21.61 32.33
N ILE A 441 -12.06 21.54 33.26
CA ILE A 441 -12.91 20.36 33.49
C ILE A 441 -13.85 20.11 32.28
N ALA A 442 -14.44 21.17 31.72
CA ALA A 442 -15.26 21.07 30.53
C ALA A 442 -14.46 20.49 29.36
N PHE A 443 -13.27 21.02 29.11
CA PHE A 443 -12.35 20.54 28.10
C PHE A 443 -12.02 19.04 28.28
N LEU A 444 -11.63 18.64 29.50
CA LEU A 444 -11.30 17.24 29.80
C LEU A 444 -12.49 16.30 29.62
N LYS A 445 -13.71 16.75 29.93
CA LYS A 445 -14.95 16.00 29.67
C LYS A 445 -15.27 15.90 28.18
N GLU A 446 -15.22 17.01 27.48
CA GLU A 446 -15.53 17.09 26.05
C GLU A 446 -14.56 16.30 25.19
N ASN A 447 -13.30 16.19 25.63
CA ASN A 447 -12.26 15.44 24.95
C ASN A 447 -12.07 14.00 25.51
N GLY A 448 -12.98 13.52 26.36
CA GLY A 448 -13.02 12.13 26.77
C GLY A 448 -11.93 11.71 27.76
N TYR A 449 -11.26 12.65 28.45
CA TYR A 449 -10.27 12.33 29.49
C TYR A 449 -10.91 11.96 30.83
N ILE A 450 -12.08 12.54 31.13
CA ILE A 450 -12.81 12.30 32.38
C ILE A 450 -14.32 12.23 32.16
N GLU A 451 -15.01 11.44 32.97
CA GLU A 451 -16.46 11.37 33.03
C GLU A 451 -16.93 11.55 34.47
N HIS A 452 -18.06 12.22 34.71
CA HIS A 452 -18.67 12.32 36.02
C HIS A 452 -19.81 11.32 36.12
N ILE A 453 -19.68 10.37 37.03
CA ILE A 453 -20.66 9.30 37.22
C ILE A 453 -21.50 9.61 38.47
N GLY A 454 -22.82 9.60 38.38
CA GLY A 454 -23.75 9.87 39.45
C GLY A 454 -24.21 11.32 39.56
N SER A 455 -24.83 11.66 40.72
CA SER A 455 -25.39 13.00 40.93
C SER A 455 -24.31 14.02 41.29
N ASN A 456 -24.61 15.33 41.12
CA ASN A 456 -23.68 16.40 41.49
C ASN A 456 -23.30 16.43 43.01
N LYS A 457 -24.04 15.74 43.89
CA LYS A 457 -23.80 15.71 45.31
C LYS A 457 -23.08 14.44 45.77
N THR A 458 -23.30 13.31 45.13
CA THR A 458 -22.81 11.99 45.54
C THR A 458 -22.06 11.25 44.41
N GLY A 459 -21.84 11.89 43.28
CA GLY A 459 -21.10 11.32 42.15
C GLY A 459 -19.57 11.41 42.31
N TYR A 460 -18.90 10.70 41.44
CA TYR A 460 -17.43 10.69 41.38
C TYR A 460 -16.94 10.87 39.91
N TRP A 461 -15.68 11.24 39.80
CA TRP A 461 -15.00 11.36 38.52
C TRP A 461 -14.35 10.04 38.11
N LYS A 462 -14.59 9.62 36.90
CA LYS A 462 -13.88 8.50 36.28
C LYS A 462 -12.88 9.06 35.27
N VAL A 463 -11.60 8.73 35.43
CA VAL A 463 -10.59 8.99 34.39
C VAL A 463 -10.74 7.89 33.33
N LEU A 464 -10.87 8.30 32.09
CA LEU A 464 -10.96 7.41 30.95
C LEU A 464 -9.53 7.32 30.39
N ASP A 465 -8.80 6.26 30.79
CA ASP A 465 -7.51 5.94 30.16
C ASP A 465 -7.85 5.44 28.76
N GLY A 466 -7.36 6.12 27.74
CA GLY A 466 -7.53 5.69 26.36
C GLY A 466 -6.83 4.32 26.19
N GLU A 467 -7.63 3.26 25.97
CA GLU A 467 -7.14 1.98 25.45
C GLU A 467 -6.67 2.11 24.00
#